data_373ec6da836f502138e1166743d1e382
#
_entry.id   373ec6da836f502138e1166743d1e382
#
_cell.length_a   1.000
_cell.length_b   1.000
_cell.length_c   1.000
_cell.angle_alpha   90.00
_cell.angle_beta   90.00
_cell.angle_gamma   90.00
#
_symmetry.space_group_name_H-M   'P 1'
#
loop_
_entity.id
_entity.type
_entity.pdbx_description
1 polymer ?
#
loop_
_entity_poly.entity_id
_entity_poly.type
_entity_poly.pdbx_seq_one_letter_code
_entity_poly.pdbx_strand_id
1 'polypeptide(L)'
;MAGSIEEVSSNSDRCADVARHAVDVSHKGADAVRRTIDGMNAIRENIQDTSKRIKRLGESSQEIGNIVELINDIAEQTNILALNASIQASMAGEAGRGFAVVADEVQRLAERAGHATRQIEVLVRTIQSDTNEAVVSMERTTTDVVGGALLAENAGAALGEIEAVSNQIAQLVQNISASARQQAATSAHISRTMQVLREISQQSADNTSATSTAIGRLAELSALLRKSVTGFRLPQEAPQRAAPTGKRAMARPAPAPASPPEPPARRATAGG
;
A
#
# COMPACT_ATOMS: atom_id res chain seq x y z
N MET A 1 -18.93 -4.53 -30.20
CA MET A 1 -18.59 -5.60 -29.22
C MET A 1 -17.22 -6.22 -29.44
N ALA A 2 -16.83 -6.70 -30.61
CA ALA A 2 -15.50 -7.27 -30.83
C ALA A 2 -14.37 -6.27 -30.51
N GLY A 3 -14.43 -5.02 -31.01
CA GLY A 3 -13.45 -3.99 -30.73
C GLY A 3 -13.34 -3.62 -29.25
N SER A 4 -14.45 -3.58 -28.51
CA SER A 4 -14.42 -3.32 -27.06
C SER A 4 -13.76 -4.45 -26.27
N ILE A 5 -13.87 -5.70 -26.71
CA ILE A 5 -13.24 -6.84 -26.06
C ILE A 5 -11.73 -6.85 -26.32
N GLU A 6 -11.31 -6.47 -27.49
CA GLU A 6 -9.89 -6.34 -27.87
C GLU A 6 -9.22 -5.21 -27.07
N GLU A 7 -9.93 -4.09 -26.88
CA GLU A 7 -9.49 -2.99 -26.02
C GLU A 7 -9.36 -3.42 -24.55
N VAL A 8 -10.33 -4.17 -24.01
CA VAL A 8 -10.25 -4.73 -22.65
C VAL A 8 -9.05 -5.67 -22.52
N SER A 9 -8.78 -6.53 -23.51
CA SER A 9 -7.62 -7.42 -23.49
C SER A 9 -6.30 -6.62 -23.48
N SER A 10 -6.17 -5.64 -24.37
CA SER A 10 -4.98 -4.77 -24.45
C SER A 10 -4.74 -3.97 -23.16
N ASN A 11 -5.82 -3.40 -22.59
CA ASN A 11 -5.72 -2.68 -21.33
C ASN A 11 -5.35 -3.62 -20.16
N SER A 12 -5.84 -4.85 -20.18
CA SER A 12 -5.46 -5.86 -19.19
C SER A 12 -3.97 -6.20 -19.27
N ASP A 13 -3.43 -6.42 -20.45
CA ASP A 13 -2.00 -6.71 -20.61
C ASP A 13 -1.13 -5.54 -20.10
N ARG A 14 -1.52 -4.30 -20.41
CA ARG A 14 -0.85 -3.10 -19.87
C ARG A 14 -0.95 -3.00 -18.35
N CYS A 15 -2.11 -3.31 -17.77
CA CYS A 15 -2.28 -3.33 -16.31
C CYS A 15 -1.41 -4.40 -15.65
N ALA A 16 -1.26 -5.58 -16.26
CA ALA A 16 -0.37 -6.63 -15.77
C ALA A 16 1.09 -6.18 -15.74
N ASP A 17 1.53 -5.48 -16.79
CA ASP A 17 2.90 -4.94 -16.87
C ASP A 17 3.14 -3.85 -15.83
N VAL A 18 2.18 -2.95 -15.61
CA VAL A 18 2.25 -1.93 -14.56
C VAL A 18 2.31 -2.57 -13.17
N ALA A 19 1.51 -3.60 -12.92
CA ALA A 19 1.52 -4.32 -11.65
C ALA A 19 2.88 -5.02 -11.40
N ARG A 20 3.46 -5.68 -12.40
CA ARG A 20 4.81 -6.27 -12.31
C ARG A 20 5.88 -5.21 -12.05
N HIS A 21 5.78 -4.08 -12.74
CA HIS A 21 6.71 -2.97 -12.52
C HIS A 21 6.59 -2.40 -11.10
N ALA A 22 5.38 -2.28 -10.56
CA ALA A 22 5.16 -1.85 -9.17
C ALA A 22 5.80 -2.81 -8.16
N VAL A 23 5.74 -4.13 -8.39
CA VAL A 23 6.45 -5.15 -7.59
C VAL A 23 7.96 -4.92 -7.63
N ASP A 24 8.56 -4.73 -8.81
CA ASP A 24 10.00 -4.48 -8.94
C ASP A 24 10.45 -3.20 -8.23
N VAL A 25 9.66 -2.12 -8.35
CA VAL A 25 9.93 -0.85 -7.65
C VAL A 25 9.82 -1.03 -6.13
N SER A 26 8.81 -1.79 -5.65
CA SER A 26 8.63 -2.07 -4.23
C SER A 26 9.79 -2.88 -3.65
N HIS A 27 10.28 -3.89 -4.37
CA HIS A 27 11.48 -4.65 -3.98
C HIS A 27 12.72 -3.75 -3.87
N LYS A 28 12.97 -2.91 -4.88
CA LYS A 28 14.10 -1.97 -4.87
C LYS A 28 13.98 -0.97 -3.72
N GLY A 29 12.75 -0.51 -3.44
CA GLY A 29 12.45 0.36 -2.31
C GLY A 29 12.73 -0.34 -0.97
N ALA A 30 12.28 -1.58 -0.80
CA ALA A 30 12.49 -2.38 0.40
C ALA A 30 13.99 -2.63 0.67
N ASP A 31 14.77 -2.90 -0.38
CA ASP A 31 16.23 -3.05 -0.26
C ASP A 31 16.91 -1.74 0.16
N ALA A 32 16.47 -0.60 -0.38
CA ALA A 32 16.97 0.72 0.03
C ALA A 32 16.64 1.02 1.50
N VAL A 33 15.41 0.71 1.94
CA VAL A 33 14.97 0.84 3.33
C VAL A 33 15.80 -0.05 4.25
N ARG A 34 16.05 -1.31 3.89
CA ARG A 34 16.89 -2.22 4.68
C ARG A 34 18.31 -1.65 4.86
N ARG A 35 18.92 -1.15 3.79
CA ARG A 35 20.23 -0.48 3.87
C ARG A 35 20.21 0.77 4.74
N THR A 36 19.09 1.50 4.77
CA THR A 36 18.91 2.65 5.65
C THR A 36 18.88 2.21 7.12
N ILE A 37 18.15 1.12 7.44
CA ILE A 37 18.12 0.56 8.81
C ILE A 37 19.52 0.10 9.23
N ASP A 38 20.25 -0.59 8.37
CA ASP A 38 21.63 -1.02 8.64
C ASP A 38 22.54 0.19 8.90
N GLY A 39 22.39 1.25 8.10
CA GLY A 39 23.10 2.53 8.30
C GLY A 39 22.75 3.19 9.63
N MET A 40 21.48 3.23 10.02
CA MET A 40 21.05 3.75 11.32
C MET A 40 21.61 2.94 12.48
N ASN A 41 21.70 1.62 12.38
CA ASN A 41 22.33 0.77 13.38
C ASN A 41 23.81 1.05 13.51
N ALA A 42 24.53 1.22 12.41
CA ALA A 42 25.95 1.60 12.43
C ALA A 42 26.18 2.99 13.05
N ILE A 43 25.30 3.97 12.73
CA ILE A 43 25.34 5.29 13.36
C ILE A 43 25.12 5.19 14.86
N ARG A 44 24.15 4.39 15.31
CA ARG A 44 23.90 4.16 16.75
C ARG A 44 25.12 3.60 17.47
N GLU A 45 25.80 2.63 16.88
CA GLU A 45 27.01 2.05 17.43
C GLU A 45 28.14 3.08 17.55
N ASN A 46 28.35 3.88 16.50
CA ASN A 46 29.32 4.97 16.48
C ASN A 46 29.03 6.04 17.56
N ILE A 47 27.75 6.40 17.75
CA ILE A 47 27.34 7.34 18.80
C ILE A 47 27.67 6.78 20.18
N GLN A 48 27.38 5.48 20.43
CA GLN A 48 27.69 4.84 21.70
C GLN A 48 29.19 4.83 21.99
N ASP A 49 30.02 4.54 20.97
CA ASP A 49 31.48 4.57 21.15
C ASP A 49 31.99 5.99 21.38
N THR A 50 31.49 6.98 20.65
CA THR A 50 31.80 8.39 20.83
C THR A 50 31.37 8.86 22.21
N SER A 51 30.22 8.49 22.71
CA SER A 51 29.73 8.82 24.05
C SER A 51 30.67 8.27 25.15
N LYS A 52 31.15 7.03 24.99
CA LYS A 52 32.14 6.46 25.91
C LYS A 52 33.46 7.24 25.93
N ARG A 53 33.89 7.73 24.75
CA ARG A 53 35.13 8.55 24.65
C ARG A 53 34.96 9.91 25.28
N ILE A 54 33.83 10.56 25.06
CA ILE A 54 33.49 11.85 25.66
C ILE A 54 33.41 11.73 27.20
N LYS A 55 32.77 10.66 27.70
CA LYS A 55 32.72 10.41 29.14
C LYS A 55 34.10 10.27 29.76
N ARG A 56 35.01 9.52 29.11
CA ARG A 56 36.42 9.42 29.53
C ARG A 56 37.15 10.78 29.51
N LEU A 57 36.86 11.61 28.51
CA LEU A 57 37.39 12.97 28.45
C LEU A 57 36.90 13.81 29.63
N GLY A 58 35.65 13.69 30.04
CA GLY A 58 35.09 14.33 31.22
C GLY A 58 35.79 13.88 32.51
N GLU A 59 36.03 12.57 32.67
CA GLU A 59 36.77 12.00 33.79
C GLU A 59 38.21 12.52 33.84
N SER A 60 38.91 12.52 32.71
CA SER A 60 40.28 13.07 32.62
C SER A 60 40.33 14.57 32.90
N SER A 61 39.31 15.32 32.44
CA SER A 61 39.23 16.77 32.74
C SER A 61 38.98 17.02 34.22
N GLN A 62 38.26 16.15 34.92
CA GLN A 62 38.10 16.23 36.38
C GLN A 62 39.43 15.98 37.10
N GLU A 63 40.18 14.99 36.65
CA GLU A 63 41.53 14.72 37.21
C GLU A 63 42.48 15.90 36.98
N ILE A 64 42.46 16.50 35.77
CA ILE A 64 43.23 17.70 35.47
C ILE A 64 42.82 18.86 36.41
N GLY A 65 41.50 19.03 36.64
CA GLY A 65 40.98 20.02 37.58
C GLY A 65 41.58 19.87 39.00
N ASN A 66 41.59 18.65 39.51
CA ASN A 66 42.16 18.34 40.82
C ASN A 66 43.68 18.62 40.89
N ILE A 67 44.42 18.33 39.79
CA ILE A 67 45.86 18.64 39.70
C ILE A 67 46.11 20.16 39.68
N VAL A 68 45.26 20.89 38.93
CA VAL A 68 45.36 22.36 38.85
C VAL A 68 45.10 23.01 40.21
N GLU A 69 44.12 22.52 40.96
CA GLU A 69 43.86 22.95 42.34
C GLU A 69 45.08 22.70 43.24
N LEU A 70 45.67 21.51 43.18
CA LEU A 70 46.89 21.19 43.92
C LEU A 70 48.05 22.11 43.53
N ILE A 71 48.25 22.45 42.27
CA ILE A 71 49.30 23.37 41.81
C ILE A 71 49.02 24.78 42.32
N ASN A 72 47.79 25.22 42.39
CA ASN A 72 47.41 26.51 42.94
C ASN A 72 47.78 26.58 44.46
N ASP A 73 47.45 25.50 45.20
CA ASP A 73 47.79 25.40 46.62
C ASP A 73 49.33 25.42 46.85
N ILE A 74 50.06 24.72 45.98
CA ILE A 74 51.57 24.75 46.05
C ILE A 74 52.10 26.18 45.77
N ALA A 75 51.49 26.87 44.79
CA ALA A 75 51.89 28.24 44.48
C ALA A 75 51.60 29.18 45.64
N GLU A 76 50.42 29.04 46.30
CA GLU A 76 50.08 29.83 47.48
C GLU A 76 51.05 29.55 48.69
N GLN A 77 51.32 28.26 48.97
CA GLN A 77 52.31 27.86 49.98
C GLN A 77 53.69 28.41 49.65
N THR A 78 54.10 28.35 48.37
CA THR A 78 55.40 28.87 47.93
C THR A 78 55.50 30.41 48.14
N ASN A 79 54.40 31.10 47.86
CA ASN A 79 54.26 32.54 48.08
C ASN A 79 54.43 32.91 49.57
N ILE A 80 53.73 32.14 50.44
CA ILE A 80 53.87 32.33 51.91
C ILE A 80 55.29 32.02 52.39
N LEU A 81 55.95 30.96 51.91
CA LEU A 81 57.30 30.60 52.20
C LEU A 81 58.29 31.71 51.76
N ALA A 82 58.14 32.24 50.58
CA ALA A 82 58.91 33.31 50.01
C ALA A 82 58.79 34.61 50.85
N LEU A 83 57.55 34.95 51.26
CA LEU A 83 57.27 36.07 52.14
C LEU A 83 57.96 35.89 53.46
N ASN A 84 57.90 34.72 54.10
CA ASN A 84 58.59 34.43 55.36
C ASN A 84 60.11 34.55 55.18
N ALA A 85 60.66 34.05 54.06
CA ALA A 85 62.10 34.18 53.78
C ALA A 85 62.54 35.64 53.59
N SER A 86 61.73 36.48 52.92
CA SER A 86 61.94 37.91 52.72
C SER A 86 61.95 38.65 54.08
N ILE A 87 61.03 38.32 54.99
CA ILE A 87 60.96 38.87 56.31
C ILE A 87 62.27 38.52 57.12
N GLN A 88 62.71 37.24 57.10
CA GLN A 88 63.91 36.80 57.78
C GLN A 88 65.20 37.46 57.22
N ALA A 89 65.22 37.59 55.86
CA ALA A 89 66.33 38.29 55.19
C ALA A 89 66.43 39.77 55.61
N SER A 90 65.26 40.43 55.73
CA SER A 90 65.18 41.81 56.20
C SER A 90 65.67 41.94 57.66
N MET A 91 65.36 40.98 58.53
CA MET A 91 65.80 40.96 59.91
C MET A 91 67.31 40.76 60.05
N ALA A 92 67.96 40.08 59.07
CA ALA A 92 69.43 39.87 59.05
C ALA A 92 70.24 41.13 58.57
N GLY A 93 69.55 42.20 58.18
CA GLY A 93 70.16 43.47 57.75
C GLY A 93 71.05 43.33 56.51
N GLU A 94 72.23 43.92 56.50
CA GLU A 94 73.12 43.90 55.33
C GLU A 94 73.57 42.46 54.93
N ALA A 95 73.68 41.53 55.89
CA ALA A 95 74.03 40.14 55.61
C ALA A 95 72.87 39.36 54.85
N GLY A 96 71.69 39.81 55.03
CA GLY A 96 70.48 39.18 54.39
C GLY A 96 70.10 39.71 52.99
N ARG A 97 70.72 40.78 52.50
CA ARG A 97 70.35 41.51 51.33
C ARG A 97 70.24 40.66 50.01
N GLY A 98 71.20 39.74 49.83
CA GLY A 98 71.15 38.80 48.68
C GLY A 98 70.02 37.78 48.77
N PHE A 99 69.70 37.33 50.00
CA PHE A 99 68.58 36.41 50.24
C PHE A 99 67.24 37.11 50.06
N ALA A 100 67.11 38.41 50.40
CA ALA A 100 65.87 39.17 50.16
C ALA A 100 65.52 39.23 48.68
N VAL A 101 66.50 39.51 47.80
CA VAL A 101 66.28 39.57 46.35
C VAL A 101 65.78 38.21 45.77
N VAL A 102 66.38 37.12 46.29
CA VAL A 102 65.93 35.76 45.85
C VAL A 102 64.52 35.46 46.36
N ALA A 103 64.21 35.85 47.60
CA ALA A 103 62.84 35.64 48.14
C ALA A 103 61.79 36.41 47.37
N ASP A 104 62.06 37.68 47.04
CA ASP A 104 61.13 38.49 46.22
C ASP A 104 60.94 37.92 44.82
N GLU A 105 62.00 37.34 44.21
CA GLU A 105 61.86 36.68 42.88
C GLU A 105 61.05 35.38 42.97
N VAL A 106 61.21 34.56 44.04
CA VAL A 106 60.40 33.36 44.29
C VAL A 106 58.99 33.76 44.58
N GLN A 107 58.74 34.83 45.35
CA GLN A 107 57.36 35.34 45.55
C GLN A 107 56.70 35.71 44.23
N ARG A 108 57.37 36.48 43.40
CA ARG A 108 56.87 36.90 42.06
C ARG A 108 56.60 35.69 41.16
N LEU A 109 57.46 34.66 41.24
CA LEU A 109 57.26 33.42 40.47
C LEU A 109 55.99 32.64 40.94
N ALA A 110 55.82 32.56 42.28
CA ALA A 110 54.65 31.95 42.89
C ALA A 110 53.32 32.64 42.48
N GLU A 111 53.29 33.99 42.50
CA GLU A 111 52.13 34.79 42.05
C GLU A 111 51.83 34.54 40.59
N ARG A 112 52.88 34.49 39.74
CA ARG A 112 52.72 34.18 38.32
C ARG A 112 52.19 32.76 38.10
N ALA A 113 52.65 31.77 38.85
CA ALA A 113 52.19 30.40 38.84
C ALA A 113 50.72 30.32 39.23
N GLY A 114 50.31 30.96 40.34
CA GLY A 114 48.94 31.04 40.78
C GLY A 114 47.96 31.74 39.74
N HIS A 115 48.52 32.75 39.05
CA HIS A 115 47.70 33.37 37.95
C HIS A 115 47.53 32.43 36.75
N ALA A 116 48.61 31.69 36.38
CA ALA A 116 48.53 30.72 35.27
C ALA A 116 47.58 29.53 35.58
N THR A 117 47.62 29.00 36.81
CA THR A 117 46.71 27.92 37.25
C THR A 117 45.28 28.34 37.25
N ARG A 118 44.94 29.56 37.67
CA ARG A 118 43.55 30.07 37.54
C ARG A 118 43.06 30.17 36.10
N GLN A 119 43.93 30.53 35.15
CA GLN A 119 43.57 30.50 33.73
C GLN A 119 43.31 29.08 33.24
N ILE A 120 44.13 28.10 33.66
CA ILE A 120 43.91 26.69 33.31
C ILE A 120 42.65 26.16 33.96
N GLU A 121 42.32 26.53 35.19
CA GLU A 121 41.10 26.15 35.89
C GLU A 121 39.83 26.57 35.08
N VAL A 122 39.82 27.81 34.57
CA VAL A 122 38.74 28.29 33.73
C VAL A 122 38.60 27.45 32.46
N LEU A 123 39.72 27.10 31.80
CA LEU A 123 39.69 26.25 30.59
C LEU A 123 39.17 24.85 30.91
N VAL A 124 39.60 24.25 32.02
CA VAL A 124 39.16 22.92 32.48
C VAL A 124 37.65 22.91 32.76
N ARG A 125 37.15 23.93 33.45
CA ARG A 125 35.69 24.08 33.67
C ARG A 125 34.91 24.20 32.38
N THR A 126 35.45 24.94 31.38
CA THR A 126 34.83 25.03 30.06
C THR A 126 34.79 23.66 29.38
N ILE A 127 35.93 22.91 29.39
CA ILE A 127 35.97 21.55 28.81
C ILE A 127 34.97 20.63 29.50
N GLN A 128 34.81 20.70 30.83
CA GLN A 128 33.80 19.90 31.55
C GLN A 128 32.36 20.25 31.13
N SER A 129 32.07 21.55 30.99
CA SER A 129 30.78 22.02 30.51
C SER A 129 30.48 21.50 29.12
N ASP A 130 31.42 21.67 28.18
CA ASP A 130 31.29 21.24 26.78
C ASP A 130 31.14 19.71 26.68
N THR A 131 31.86 18.98 27.53
CA THR A 131 31.77 17.51 27.59
C THR A 131 30.40 17.05 28.05
N ASN A 132 29.81 17.70 29.06
CA ASN A 132 28.47 17.40 29.53
C ASN A 132 27.40 17.73 28.46
N GLU A 133 27.52 18.87 27.78
CA GLU A 133 26.62 19.23 26.70
C GLU A 133 26.71 18.24 25.54
N ALA A 134 27.94 17.79 25.20
CA ALA A 134 28.14 16.77 24.17
C ALA A 134 27.48 15.42 24.54
N VAL A 135 27.52 15.00 25.82
CA VAL A 135 26.83 13.78 26.28
C VAL A 135 25.33 13.91 26.10
N VAL A 136 24.73 15.02 26.53
CA VAL A 136 23.29 15.27 26.35
C VAL A 136 22.90 15.29 24.87
N SER A 137 23.71 15.89 24.01
CA SER A 137 23.52 15.91 22.57
C SER A 137 23.56 14.50 21.96
N MET A 138 24.47 13.65 22.42
CA MET A 138 24.58 12.24 21.97
C MET A 138 23.37 11.41 22.39
N GLU A 139 22.82 11.60 23.59
CA GLU A 139 21.60 10.93 24.03
C GLU A 139 20.41 11.30 23.16
N ARG A 140 20.27 12.58 22.85
CA ARG A 140 19.22 13.05 21.93
C ARG A 140 19.41 12.46 20.54
N THR A 141 20.62 12.49 20.00
CA THR A 141 20.92 11.92 18.68
C THR A 141 20.63 10.42 18.64
N THR A 142 20.91 9.69 19.74
CA THR A 142 20.56 8.27 19.84
C THR A 142 19.05 8.05 19.72
N THR A 143 18.25 8.87 20.38
CA THR A 143 16.77 8.83 20.30
C THR A 143 16.30 9.11 18.90
N ASP A 144 16.86 10.11 18.23
CA ASP A 144 16.51 10.48 16.86
C ASP A 144 16.84 9.35 15.86
N VAL A 145 18.00 8.69 16.04
CA VAL A 145 18.43 7.55 15.21
C VAL A 145 17.50 6.35 15.39
N VAL A 146 17.11 6.04 16.64
CA VAL A 146 16.14 4.96 16.92
C VAL A 146 14.79 5.28 16.31
N GLY A 147 14.32 6.52 16.43
CA GLY A 147 13.09 6.98 15.78
C GLY A 147 13.16 6.88 14.25
N GLY A 148 14.29 7.25 13.67
CA GLY A 148 14.54 7.12 12.23
C GLY A 148 14.53 5.67 11.75
N ALA A 149 15.12 4.76 12.52
CA ALA A 149 15.09 3.33 12.20
C ALA A 149 13.66 2.76 12.23
N LEU A 150 12.84 3.14 13.21
CA LEU A 150 11.44 2.74 13.30
C LEU A 150 10.59 3.28 12.13
N LEU A 151 10.82 4.54 11.74
CA LEU A 151 10.15 5.12 10.56
C LEU A 151 10.54 4.39 9.27
N ALA A 152 11.80 4.00 9.14
CA ALA A 152 12.27 3.20 8.01
C ALA A 152 11.63 1.80 8.01
N GLU A 153 11.51 1.14 9.16
CA GLU A 153 10.82 -0.15 9.29
C GLU A 153 9.35 -0.07 8.84
N ASN A 154 8.62 0.97 9.28
CA ASN A 154 7.25 1.22 8.85
C ASN A 154 7.15 1.47 7.33
N ALA A 155 8.10 2.20 6.75
CA ALA A 155 8.17 2.38 5.31
C ALA A 155 8.43 1.06 4.56
N GLY A 156 9.26 0.19 5.12
CA GLY A 156 9.49 -1.17 4.62
C GLY A 156 8.23 -2.03 4.64
N ALA A 157 7.46 -1.98 5.72
CA ALA A 157 6.18 -2.68 5.83
C ALA A 157 5.17 -2.19 4.77
N ALA A 158 5.07 -0.87 4.57
CA ALA A 158 4.19 -0.29 3.55
C ALA A 158 4.59 -0.72 2.11
N LEU A 159 5.88 -0.84 1.83
CA LEU A 159 6.36 -1.37 0.54
C LEU A 159 5.99 -2.84 0.37
N GLY A 160 6.01 -3.65 1.44
CA GLY A 160 5.53 -5.03 1.43
C GLY A 160 4.02 -5.13 1.14
N GLU A 161 3.22 -4.22 1.67
CA GLU A 161 1.78 -4.14 1.35
C GLU A 161 1.56 -3.76 -0.13
N ILE A 162 2.32 -2.81 -0.66
CA ILE A 162 2.25 -2.42 -2.08
C ILE A 162 2.61 -3.63 -2.98
N GLU A 163 3.62 -4.41 -2.62
CA GLU A 163 3.97 -5.64 -3.32
C GLU A 163 2.81 -6.65 -3.32
N ALA A 164 2.22 -6.91 -2.15
CA ALA A 164 1.11 -7.85 -2.01
C ALA A 164 -0.11 -7.41 -2.85
N VAL A 165 -0.49 -6.13 -2.79
CA VAL A 165 -1.59 -5.56 -3.58
C VAL A 165 -1.29 -5.63 -5.07
N SER A 166 -0.05 -5.33 -5.49
CA SER A 166 0.35 -5.40 -6.90
C SER A 166 0.28 -6.83 -7.46
N ASN A 167 0.66 -7.82 -6.66
CA ASN A 167 0.49 -9.24 -7.02
C ASN A 167 -0.99 -9.63 -7.16
N GLN A 168 -1.86 -9.13 -6.26
CA GLN A 168 -3.31 -9.35 -6.38
C GLN A 168 -3.88 -8.69 -7.65
N ILE A 169 -3.44 -7.47 -7.97
CA ILE A 169 -3.84 -6.78 -9.22
C ILE A 169 -3.43 -7.61 -10.43
N ALA A 170 -2.20 -8.13 -10.48
CA ALA A 170 -1.73 -8.98 -11.58
C ALA A 170 -2.62 -10.22 -11.77
N GLN A 171 -3.05 -10.85 -10.68
CA GLN A 171 -3.93 -12.01 -10.71
C GLN A 171 -5.36 -11.66 -11.16
N LEU A 172 -5.93 -10.54 -10.69
CA LEU A 172 -7.22 -10.03 -11.14
C LEU A 172 -7.22 -9.73 -12.64
N VAL A 173 -6.15 -9.11 -13.12
CA VAL A 173 -5.99 -8.79 -14.54
C VAL A 173 -5.91 -10.04 -15.40
N GLN A 174 -5.26 -11.11 -14.95
CA GLN A 174 -5.28 -12.41 -15.65
C GLN A 174 -6.70 -12.97 -15.76
N ASN A 175 -7.51 -12.86 -14.70
CA ASN A 175 -8.90 -13.28 -14.70
C ASN A 175 -9.76 -12.43 -15.66
N ILE A 176 -9.51 -11.11 -15.73
CA ILE A 176 -10.17 -10.21 -16.68
C ILE A 176 -9.81 -10.60 -18.12
N SER A 177 -8.55 -10.85 -18.42
CA SER A 177 -8.10 -11.30 -19.75
C SER A 177 -8.75 -12.62 -20.16
N ALA A 178 -8.84 -13.57 -19.23
CA ALA A 178 -9.54 -14.85 -19.48
C ALA A 178 -11.03 -14.63 -19.77
N SER A 179 -11.69 -13.78 -18.99
CA SER A 179 -13.11 -13.42 -19.17
C SER A 179 -13.35 -12.70 -20.51
N ALA A 180 -12.46 -11.79 -20.90
CA ALA A 180 -12.52 -11.11 -22.18
C ALA A 180 -12.43 -12.09 -23.37
N ARG A 181 -11.51 -13.06 -23.30
CA ARG A 181 -11.41 -14.13 -24.32
C ARG A 181 -12.68 -14.98 -24.40
N GLN A 182 -13.26 -15.35 -23.26
CA GLN A 182 -14.53 -16.07 -23.19
C GLN A 182 -15.66 -15.24 -23.83
N GLN A 183 -15.71 -13.94 -23.53
CA GLN A 183 -16.71 -13.03 -24.08
C GLN A 183 -16.54 -12.84 -25.60
N ALA A 184 -15.30 -12.82 -26.11
CA ALA A 184 -15.01 -12.82 -27.54
C ALA A 184 -15.61 -14.07 -28.24
N ALA A 185 -15.37 -15.25 -27.69
CA ALA A 185 -15.88 -16.51 -28.19
C ALA A 185 -17.42 -16.53 -28.19
N THR A 186 -18.07 -16.07 -27.11
CA THR A 186 -19.52 -15.95 -26.99
C THR A 186 -20.09 -14.97 -28.01
N SER A 187 -19.44 -13.81 -28.20
CA SER A 187 -19.87 -12.81 -29.21
C SER A 187 -19.78 -13.35 -30.63
N ALA A 188 -18.76 -14.11 -30.95
CA ALA A 188 -18.63 -14.78 -32.24
C ALA A 188 -19.71 -15.85 -32.45
N HIS A 189 -20.08 -16.56 -31.37
CA HIS A 189 -21.21 -17.52 -31.42
C HIS A 189 -22.55 -16.80 -31.67
N ILE A 190 -22.81 -15.73 -30.93
CA ILE A 190 -24.02 -14.91 -31.11
C ILE A 190 -24.12 -14.38 -32.56
N SER A 191 -23.01 -13.88 -33.12
CA SER A 191 -22.99 -13.40 -34.49
C SER A 191 -23.37 -14.48 -35.49
N ARG A 192 -22.86 -15.71 -35.33
CA ARG A 192 -23.23 -16.86 -36.16
C ARG A 192 -24.71 -17.22 -36.02
N THR A 193 -25.22 -17.25 -34.79
CA THR A 193 -26.65 -17.53 -34.52
C THR A 193 -27.56 -16.48 -35.14
N MET A 194 -27.18 -15.20 -35.11
CA MET A 194 -27.92 -14.11 -35.75
C MET A 194 -27.94 -14.26 -37.27
N GLN A 195 -26.88 -14.80 -37.85
CA GLN A 195 -26.85 -15.09 -39.30
C GLN A 195 -27.82 -16.21 -39.67
N VAL A 196 -27.85 -17.28 -38.89
CA VAL A 196 -28.85 -18.38 -39.07
C VAL A 196 -30.29 -17.87 -38.87
N LEU A 197 -30.52 -17.03 -37.85
CA LEU A 197 -31.84 -16.40 -37.65
C LEU A 197 -32.27 -15.55 -38.84
N ARG A 198 -31.35 -14.85 -39.48
CA ARG A 198 -31.60 -14.05 -40.67
C ARG A 198 -32.01 -14.94 -41.85
N GLU A 199 -31.32 -16.06 -42.03
CA GLU A 199 -31.66 -17.05 -43.06
C GLU A 199 -33.06 -17.66 -42.83
N ILE A 200 -33.36 -18.09 -41.58
CA ILE A 200 -34.69 -18.62 -41.21
C ILE A 200 -35.79 -17.57 -41.41
N SER A 201 -35.52 -16.29 -41.07
CA SER A 201 -36.50 -15.21 -41.28
C SER A 201 -36.79 -14.97 -42.74
N GLN A 202 -35.75 -15.02 -43.59
CA GLN A 202 -35.93 -14.89 -45.06
C GLN A 202 -36.74 -16.06 -45.62
N GLN A 203 -36.39 -17.29 -45.22
CA GLN A 203 -37.13 -18.49 -45.65
C GLN A 203 -38.59 -18.47 -45.18
N SER A 204 -38.86 -17.98 -43.96
CA SER A 204 -40.23 -17.80 -43.46
C SER A 204 -41.02 -16.78 -44.27
N ALA A 205 -40.39 -15.66 -44.67
CA ALA A 205 -41.01 -14.67 -45.54
C ALA A 205 -41.37 -15.26 -46.92
N ASP A 206 -40.44 -16.03 -47.50
CA ASP A 206 -40.64 -16.69 -48.80
C ASP A 206 -41.80 -17.75 -48.73
N ASN A 207 -41.82 -18.55 -47.65
CA ASN A 207 -42.87 -19.53 -47.39
C ASN A 207 -44.22 -18.84 -47.16
N THR A 208 -44.25 -17.71 -46.47
CA THR A 208 -45.51 -16.94 -46.29
C THR A 208 -46.04 -16.39 -47.62
N SER A 209 -45.14 -15.89 -48.45
CA SER A 209 -45.48 -15.41 -49.79
C SER A 209 -46.03 -16.55 -50.68
N ALA A 210 -45.40 -17.72 -50.67
CA ALA A 210 -45.84 -18.91 -51.38
C ALA A 210 -47.26 -19.40 -50.91
N THR A 211 -47.41 -19.38 -49.54
CA THR A 211 -48.74 -19.73 -48.93
C THR A 211 -49.82 -18.74 -49.31
N SER A 212 -49.55 -17.45 -49.34
CA SER A 212 -50.50 -16.42 -49.80
C SER A 212 -50.90 -16.64 -51.26
N THR A 213 -49.93 -16.98 -52.12
CA THR A 213 -50.18 -17.29 -53.53
C THR A 213 -51.06 -18.55 -53.68
N ALA A 214 -50.79 -19.59 -52.89
CA ALA A 214 -51.61 -20.83 -52.90
C ALA A 214 -53.02 -20.57 -52.38
N ILE A 215 -53.22 -19.74 -51.38
CA ILE A 215 -54.56 -19.32 -50.90
C ILE A 215 -55.32 -18.56 -52.01
N GLY A 216 -54.63 -17.66 -52.72
CA GLY A 216 -55.20 -16.95 -53.85
C GLY A 216 -55.71 -17.93 -54.93
N ARG A 217 -54.90 -18.94 -55.31
CA ARG A 217 -55.31 -20.00 -56.29
C ARG A 217 -56.50 -20.85 -55.78
N LEU A 218 -56.51 -21.18 -54.47
CA LEU A 218 -57.64 -21.90 -53.87
C LEU A 218 -58.92 -21.07 -53.89
N ALA A 219 -58.84 -19.77 -53.67
CA ALA A 219 -59.98 -18.87 -53.78
C ALA A 219 -60.53 -18.81 -55.22
N GLU A 220 -59.64 -18.72 -56.23
CA GLU A 220 -60.08 -18.81 -57.68
C GLU A 220 -60.70 -20.14 -58.02
N LEU A 221 -60.10 -21.27 -57.59
CA LEU A 221 -60.64 -22.60 -57.83
C LEU A 221 -61.98 -22.79 -57.13
N SER A 222 -62.19 -22.30 -55.94
CA SER A 222 -63.45 -22.30 -55.22
C SER A 222 -64.54 -21.50 -55.94
N ALA A 223 -64.20 -20.34 -56.52
CA ALA A 223 -65.08 -19.54 -57.30
C ALA A 223 -65.49 -20.25 -58.59
N LEU A 224 -64.56 -20.94 -59.29
CA LEU A 224 -64.80 -21.75 -60.45
C LEU A 224 -65.75 -22.95 -60.14
N LEU A 225 -65.47 -23.67 -59.04
CA LEU A 225 -66.33 -24.77 -58.57
C LEU A 225 -67.73 -24.27 -58.23
N ARG A 226 -67.83 -23.14 -57.56
CA ARG A 226 -69.14 -22.54 -57.25
C ARG A 226 -69.93 -22.19 -58.52
N LYS A 227 -69.27 -21.67 -59.57
CA LYS A 227 -69.85 -21.36 -60.86
C LYS A 227 -70.31 -22.65 -61.61
N SER A 228 -69.52 -23.72 -61.53
CA SER A 228 -69.84 -25.03 -62.13
C SER A 228 -71.06 -25.71 -61.45
N VAL A 229 -71.14 -25.62 -60.09
CA VAL A 229 -72.26 -26.23 -59.34
C VAL A 229 -73.54 -25.41 -59.43
N THR A 230 -73.52 -24.11 -59.67
CA THR A 230 -74.74 -23.28 -59.84
C THR A 230 -75.53 -23.65 -61.08
N GLY A 231 -74.95 -24.39 -62.04
CA GLY A 231 -75.66 -24.93 -63.23
C GLY A 231 -76.33 -26.28 -62.99
N PHE A 232 -76.07 -26.94 -61.90
CA PHE A 232 -76.65 -28.25 -61.59
C PHE A 232 -77.95 -28.08 -60.78
N ARG A 233 -79.08 -28.25 -61.45
CA ARG A 233 -80.41 -28.39 -60.80
C ARG A 233 -80.56 -29.86 -60.36
N LEU A 234 -80.50 -30.10 -59.06
CA LEU A 234 -80.90 -31.38 -58.49
C LEU A 234 -82.43 -31.56 -58.67
N PRO A 235 -82.94 -32.75 -59.08
CA PRO A 235 -84.35 -33.02 -59.00
C PRO A 235 -84.84 -32.82 -57.56
N GLN A 236 -85.95 -32.06 -57.46
CA GLN A 236 -86.60 -31.86 -56.14
C GLN A 236 -87.19 -33.17 -55.70
N GLU A 237 -86.67 -33.83 -54.74
CA GLU A 237 -87.28 -34.96 -54.05
C GLU A 237 -88.56 -34.48 -53.34
N ALA A 238 -89.65 -35.21 -53.59
CA ALA A 238 -90.96 -34.95 -52.99
C ALA A 238 -90.89 -35.03 -51.45
N PRO A 239 -91.74 -34.24 -50.77
CA PRO A 239 -91.71 -34.19 -49.32
C PRO A 239 -92.08 -35.52 -48.66
N GLN A 240 -91.16 -36.20 -48.05
CA GLN A 240 -91.42 -37.35 -47.18
C GLN A 240 -92.10 -36.90 -45.90
N ARG A 241 -93.24 -37.55 -45.62
CA ARG A 241 -94.10 -37.37 -44.43
C ARG A 241 -93.26 -37.50 -43.11
N ALA A 242 -93.41 -36.58 -42.21
CA ALA A 242 -92.93 -36.59 -40.88
C ALA A 242 -93.39 -37.82 -40.05
N ALA A 243 -92.47 -38.55 -39.43
CA ALA A 243 -92.73 -39.54 -38.42
C ALA A 243 -92.37 -38.95 -37.04
N PRO A 244 -93.01 -39.35 -35.93
CA PRO A 244 -93.08 -38.57 -34.69
C PRO A 244 -91.81 -38.64 -33.81
N THR A 245 -91.58 -37.57 -33.13
CA THR A 245 -90.52 -37.27 -32.19
C THR A 245 -90.41 -38.27 -31.01
N GLY A 246 -89.28 -38.98 -30.95
CA GLY A 246 -88.85 -39.65 -29.76
C GLY A 246 -87.91 -38.72 -29.00
N LYS A 247 -88.26 -38.36 -27.79
CA LYS A 247 -87.42 -37.64 -26.82
C LYS A 247 -86.14 -38.43 -26.53
N ARG A 248 -84.98 -37.91 -26.89
CA ARG A 248 -83.73 -38.48 -26.43
C ARG A 248 -83.00 -37.47 -25.52
N ALA A 249 -82.69 -37.99 -24.34
CA ALA A 249 -82.09 -37.28 -23.19
C ALA A 249 -80.78 -36.61 -23.58
N MET A 250 -80.62 -35.42 -23.05
CA MET A 250 -79.31 -34.70 -23.05
C MET A 250 -78.23 -35.48 -22.30
N ALA A 251 -77.22 -35.90 -23.01
CA ALA A 251 -76.00 -36.39 -22.44
C ALA A 251 -75.14 -35.17 -21.95
N ARG A 252 -74.75 -35.19 -20.72
CA ARG A 252 -73.89 -34.24 -20.06
C ARG A 252 -72.51 -34.22 -20.73
N PRO A 253 -71.85 -33.03 -20.90
CA PRO A 253 -70.49 -32.99 -21.45
C PRO A 253 -69.50 -33.51 -20.39
N ALA A 254 -68.51 -34.26 -20.85
CA ALA A 254 -67.41 -34.77 -20.04
C ALA A 254 -66.46 -33.62 -19.52
N PRO A 255 -65.89 -33.77 -18.38
CA PRO A 255 -64.96 -32.74 -17.82
C PRO A 255 -63.65 -32.72 -18.61
N ALA A 256 -63.10 -31.49 -18.77
CA ALA A 256 -61.82 -31.20 -19.40
C ALA A 256 -60.62 -31.86 -18.65
N PRO A 257 -59.57 -32.26 -19.35
CA PRO A 257 -58.38 -32.86 -18.69
C PRO A 257 -57.63 -31.83 -17.82
N ALA A 258 -57.21 -32.33 -16.67
CA ALA A 258 -56.47 -31.57 -15.66
C ALA A 258 -55.12 -31.07 -16.20
N SER A 259 -54.76 -29.85 -15.82
CA SER A 259 -53.47 -29.22 -16.07
C SER A 259 -52.33 -30.02 -15.41
N PRO A 260 -51.11 -30.03 -15.98
CA PRO A 260 -49.97 -30.71 -15.39
C PRO A 260 -49.48 -29.99 -14.11
N PRO A 261 -48.85 -30.70 -13.15
CA PRO A 261 -48.44 -30.13 -11.88
C PRO A 261 -47.25 -29.19 -12.01
N GLU A 262 -47.29 -28.11 -11.25
CA GLU A 262 -46.25 -27.13 -11.05
C GLU A 262 -44.98 -27.77 -10.40
N PRO A 263 -43.74 -27.40 -10.81
CA PRO A 263 -42.56 -27.92 -10.18
C PRO A 263 -42.35 -27.33 -8.77
N PRO A 264 -41.73 -28.08 -7.83
CA PRO A 264 -41.62 -27.66 -6.44
C PRO A 264 -40.66 -26.48 -6.28
N ALA A 265 -41.08 -25.52 -5.45
CA ALA A 265 -40.29 -24.37 -5.03
C ALA A 265 -38.95 -24.82 -4.34
N ARG A 266 -37.82 -24.32 -4.83
CA ARG A 266 -36.51 -24.47 -4.16
C ARG A 266 -36.56 -23.73 -2.84
N ARG A 267 -36.48 -24.46 -1.75
CA ARG A 267 -36.20 -23.96 -0.41
C ARG A 267 -34.81 -23.29 -0.40
N ALA A 268 -34.77 -22.01 -0.05
CA ALA A 268 -33.56 -21.32 0.36
C ALA A 268 -33.11 -21.92 1.71
N THR A 269 -31.96 -22.57 1.74
CA THR A 269 -31.25 -22.85 2.99
C THR A 269 -30.41 -21.61 3.32
N ALA A 270 -30.84 -20.89 4.37
CA ALA A 270 -29.98 -20.03 5.15
C ALA A 270 -29.09 -20.94 6.01
N GLY A 271 -27.83 -20.60 6.11
CA GLY A 271 -26.92 -21.33 6.97
C GLY A 271 -25.47 -20.81 6.87
N GLY A 272 -25.06 -20.14 7.95
CA GLY A 272 -23.72 -20.09 8.48
C GLY A 272 -22.73 -19.10 7.86
#